data_d0c0b4ad1b10ca0ed4c785f18ae725b3
#
_entry.id   d0c0b4ad1b10ca0ed4c785f18ae725b3
#
_cell.length_a   1.000
_cell.length_b   1.000
_cell.length_c   1.000
_cell.angle_alpha   90.00
_cell.angle_beta   90.00
_cell.angle_gamma   90.00
#
_symmetry.space_group_name_H-M   'P 1'
#
loop_
_entity.id
_entity.type
_entity.pdbx_description
1 polymer ?
#
loop_
_entity_poly.entity_id
_entity_poly.type
_entity_poly.pdbx_seq_one_letter_code
_entity_poly.pdbx_strand_id
1 'polypeptide(L)'
;MTNPTSSTNPTPSAFSVPLRIKLAMYMRLLAVQGSWNYETLMGTGIGFAMEPSLRFLPGGLNGPAYRAALARESRYFNAHPYLAGVAVGALTRAELDGVDPVRIERFRTALAGPLGSVGDRLVWASWLPFCSLIALCVYGAGGSPLEVVGTFLLLYNLGHFSLRAWGLQVGLSRGLNVASALGNPILRRGPQYIGSAAALVSGLALPLALQRVVGPGRVLAGGIIVAALIGILLLARLRERAEGWRIALGVLAIFVLYSVLT
;
A
#
# COMPACT_ATOMS: atom_id res chain seq x y z
N MET A 1 38.96 -23.42 28.49
CA MET A 1 38.13 -23.49 27.25
C MET A 1 36.69 -23.57 27.67
N THR A 2 36.02 -22.45 27.78
CA THR A 2 34.59 -22.34 28.13
C THR A 2 33.77 -22.32 26.85
N ASN A 3 32.88 -23.30 26.73
CA ASN A 3 31.97 -23.48 25.60
C ASN A 3 31.04 -22.24 25.43
N PRO A 4 30.87 -21.66 24.23
CA PRO A 4 29.94 -20.58 24.04
C PRO A 4 28.51 -21.14 24.14
N THR A 5 27.75 -20.55 25.06
CA THR A 5 26.33 -20.82 25.32
C THR A 5 25.52 -20.77 24.03
N SER A 6 24.87 -21.90 23.74
CA SER A 6 23.87 -22.05 22.68
C SER A 6 22.81 -20.97 22.80
N SER A 7 22.69 -20.11 21.80
CA SER A 7 21.56 -19.19 21.64
C SER A 7 20.30 -20.01 21.37
N THR A 8 19.58 -20.38 22.40
CA THR A 8 18.24 -20.96 22.27
C THR A 8 17.33 -19.92 21.67
N ASN A 9 16.94 -20.10 20.41
CA ASN A 9 15.81 -19.37 19.84
C ASN A 9 14.59 -19.67 20.74
N PRO A 10 13.91 -18.64 21.26
CA PRO A 10 12.71 -18.88 22.06
C PRO A 10 11.69 -19.63 21.22
N THR A 11 11.20 -20.74 21.76
CA THR A 11 10.08 -21.50 21.18
C THR A 11 8.91 -20.51 21.02
N PRO A 12 8.22 -20.46 19.87
CA PRO A 12 7.09 -19.55 19.68
C PRO A 12 6.09 -19.75 20.82
N SER A 13 5.73 -18.68 21.54
CA SER A 13 4.78 -18.80 22.64
C SER A 13 3.45 -19.33 22.09
N ALA A 14 2.84 -20.28 22.82
CA ALA A 14 1.54 -20.86 22.47
C ALA A 14 0.38 -19.84 22.57
N PHE A 15 0.67 -18.58 22.95
CA PHE A 15 -0.34 -17.53 23.11
C PHE A 15 -0.87 -17.07 21.76
N SER A 16 -2.17 -17.29 21.52
CA SER A 16 -2.85 -16.75 20.36
C SER A 16 -3.64 -15.49 20.75
N VAL A 17 -3.42 -14.40 20.01
CA VAL A 17 -4.19 -13.16 20.20
C VAL A 17 -5.68 -13.45 19.96
N PRO A 18 -6.59 -13.19 20.93
CA PRO A 18 -8.02 -13.44 20.77
C PRO A 18 -8.63 -12.67 19.57
N LEU A 19 -9.66 -13.25 18.94
CA LEU A 19 -10.29 -12.67 17.76
C LEU A 19 -10.80 -11.22 18.00
N ARG A 20 -11.41 -10.97 19.16
CA ARG A 20 -11.88 -9.63 19.55
C ARG A 20 -10.76 -8.58 19.55
N ILE A 21 -9.56 -9.01 19.97
CA ILE A 21 -8.38 -8.13 20.00
C ILE A 21 -7.84 -7.91 18.58
N LYS A 22 -7.76 -8.97 17.76
CA LYS A 22 -7.39 -8.83 16.34
C LYS A 22 -8.33 -7.87 15.61
N LEU A 23 -9.63 -7.95 15.89
CA LEU A 23 -10.63 -7.05 15.31
C LEU A 23 -10.41 -5.60 15.80
N ALA A 24 -10.15 -5.40 17.09
CA ALA A 24 -9.84 -4.07 17.64
C ALA A 24 -8.57 -3.49 17.01
N MET A 25 -7.52 -4.29 16.85
CA MET A 25 -6.29 -3.88 16.16
C MET A 25 -6.56 -3.51 14.69
N TYR A 26 -7.37 -4.31 13.99
CA TYR A 26 -7.75 -4.07 12.61
C TYR A 26 -8.54 -2.75 12.46
N MET A 27 -9.53 -2.52 13.31
CA MET A 27 -10.29 -1.27 13.29
C MET A 27 -9.40 -0.05 13.55
N ARG A 28 -8.44 -0.16 14.46
CA ARG A 28 -7.47 0.91 14.73
C ARG A 28 -6.46 1.11 13.59
N LEU A 29 -6.14 0.05 12.84
CA LEU A 29 -5.34 0.16 11.61
C LEU A 29 -5.99 1.04 10.55
N LEU A 30 -7.32 1.13 10.51
CA LEU A 30 -8.00 2.04 9.59
C LEU A 30 -7.65 3.50 9.87
N ALA A 31 -7.36 3.82 11.14
CA ALA A 31 -6.96 5.16 11.59
C ALA A 31 -5.44 5.32 11.78
N VAL A 32 -4.60 4.42 11.22
CA VAL A 32 -3.14 4.44 11.43
C VAL A 32 -2.46 5.76 11.04
N GLN A 33 -3.05 6.52 10.14
CA GLN A 33 -2.57 7.84 9.71
C GLN A 33 -3.25 9.01 10.45
N GLY A 34 -4.20 8.75 11.35
CA GLY A 34 -4.98 9.80 12.01
C GLY A 34 -4.16 10.75 12.91
N SER A 35 -2.98 10.30 13.36
CA SER A 35 -2.03 11.11 14.15
C SER A 35 -0.73 11.38 13.38
N TRP A 36 -0.77 11.34 12.04
CA TRP A 36 0.41 11.56 11.22
C TRP A 36 1.00 12.96 11.45
N ASN A 37 2.30 13.04 11.63
CA ASN A 37 3.07 14.27 11.76
C ASN A 37 4.50 14.04 11.26
N TYR A 38 5.27 15.12 11.06
CA TYR A 38 6.63 15.03 10.51
C TYR A 38 7.66 14.40 11.46
N GLU A 39 7.40 14.35 12.77
CA GLU A 39 8.32 13.80 13.76
C GLU A 39 8.23 12.26 13.84
N THR A 40 7.02 11.72 13.88
CA THR A 40 6.80 10.27 14.08
C THR A 40 6.26 9.57 12.84
N LEU A 41 5.82 10.30 11.83
CA LEU A 41 5.06 9.85 10.66
C LEU A 41 3.86 8.99 11.09
N MET A 42 3.90 7.68 10.88
CA MET A 42 2.84 6.75 11.29
C MET A 42 3.12 6.08 12.65
N GLY A 43 4.24 6.38 13.32
CA GLY A 43 4.65 5.67 14.52
C GLY A 43 3.59 5.66 15.61
N THR A 44 3.01 6.83 15.93
CA THR A 44 1.91 6.92 16.91
C THR A 44 0.71 6.05 16.53
N GLY A 45 0.37 5.99 15.24
CA GLY A 45 -0.68 5.12 14.69
C GLY A 45 -0.35 3.63 14.82
N ILE A 46 0.93 3.24 14.66
CA ILE A 46 1.39 1.87 14.88
C ILE A 46 1.17 1.48 16.35
N GLY A 47 1.67 2.30 17.31
CA GLY A 47 1.46 2.08 18.74
C GLY A 47 -0.03 2.02 19.11
N PHE A 48 -0.85 2.92 18.56
CA PHE A 48 -2.30 2.92 18.73
C PHE A 48 -2.96 1.63 18.26
N ALA A 49 -2.54 1.11 17.11
CA ALA A 49 -3.08 -0.14 16.55
C ALA A 49 -2.64 -1.37 17.35
N MET A 50 -1.43 -1.37 17.93
CA MET A 50 -0.92 -2.45 18.75
C MET A 50 -1.46 -2.46 20.18
N GLU A 51 -1.88 -1.31 20.71
CA GLU A 51 -2.23 -1.10 22.11
C GLU A 51 -3.18 -2.17 22.67
N PRO A 52 -4.25 -2.63 21.99
CA PRO A 52 -5.14 -3.65 22.55
C PRO A 52 -4.45 -4.97 22.88
N SER A 53 -3.41 -5.31 22.13
CA SER A 53 -2.64 -6.54 22.32
C SER A 53 -1.54 -6.38 23.37
N LEU A 54 -0.96 -5.19 23.52
CA LEU A 54 0.08 -4.91 24.50
C LEU A 54 -0.42 -5.03 25.95
N ARG A 55 -1.74 -4.97 26.16
CA ARG A 55 -2.36 -5.20 27.48
C ARG A 55 -2.15 -6.60 28.04
N PHE A 56 -1.73 -7.56 27.21
CA PHE A 56 -1.38 -8.92 27.65
C PHE A 56 0.07 -9.04 28.17
N LEU A 57 0.86 -7.98 28.07
CA LEU A 57 2.20 -7.95 28.63
C LEU A 57 2.17 -8.01 30.17
N PRO A 58 3.24 -8.49 30.83
CA PRO A 58 3.32 -8.58 32.28
C PRO A 58 2.96 -7.26 32.98
N GLY A 59 2.07 -7.33 33.96
CA GLY A 59 1.55 -6.16 34.67
C GLY A 59 0.37 -5.45 33.99
N GLY A 60 -0.05 -5.90 32.80
CA GLY A 60 -1.21 -5.36 32.11
C GLY A 60 -1.07 -3.86 31.76
N LEU A 61 -2.19 -3.14 31.70
CA LEU A 61 -2.28 -1.72 31.29
C LEU A 61 -1.38 -0.78 32.09
N ASN A 62 -1.13 -1.07 33.35
CA ASN A 62 -0.30 -0.26 34.24
C ASN A 62 1.14 -0.78 34.39
N GLY A 63 1.46 -1.89 33.73
CA GLY A 63 2.76 -2.55 33.82
C GLY A 63 3.89 -1.76 33.17
N PRO A 64 5.12 -1.87 33.65
CA PRO A 64 6.27 -1.22 33.04
C PRO A 64 6.55 -1.78 31.64
N ALA A 65 6.32 -3.07 31.41
CA ALA A 65 6.47 -3.72 30.11
C ALA A 65 5.51 -3.12 29.05
N TYR A 66 4.25 -2.92 29.41
CA TYR A 66 3.26 -2.27 28.55
C TYR A 66 3.69 -0.85 28.15
N ARG A 67 4.09 -0.02 29.14
CA ARG A 67 4.50 1.37 28.87
C ARG A 67 5.75 1.43 27.99
N ALA A 68 6.73 0.58 28.26
CA ALA A 68 7.96 0.52 27.48
C ALA A 68 7.70 0.07 26.03
N ALA A 69 6.87 -0.95 25.83
CA ALA A 69 6.47 -1.41 24.50
C ALA A 69 5.70 -0.33 23.74
N LEU A 70 4.68 0.28 24.36
CA LEU A 70 3.88 1.33 23.71
C LEU A 70 4.75 2.54 23.32
N ALA A 71 5.67 2.97 24.20
CA ALA A 71 6.59 4.06 23.91
C ALA A 71 7.54 3.72 22.74
N ARG A 72 8.06 2.48 22.68
CA ARG A 72 8.91 2.00 21.59
C ARG A 72 8.16 1.97 20.27
N GLU A 73 6.97 1.41 20.27
CA GLU A 73 6.18 1.19 19.05
C GLU A 73 5.52 2.47 18.51
N SER A 74 5.47 3.52 19.31
CA SER A 74 4.98 4.84 18.90
C SER A 74 6.06 5.76 18.33
N ARG A 75 7.33 5.33 18.29
CA ARG A 75 8.43 6.10 17.68
C ARG A 75 8.27 6.21 16.18
N TYR A 76 9.14 6.99 15.54
CA TYR A 76 9.18 7.19 14.09
C TYR A 76 9.03 5.88 13.31
N PHE A 77 8.06 5.82 12.41
CA PHE A 77 7.86 4.70 11.51
C PHE A 77 7.26 5.20 10.18
N ASN A 78 7.92 4.85 9.07
CA ASN A 78 7.45 5.19 7.73
C ASN A 78 7.27 3.92 6.89
N ALA A 79 6.03 3.69 6.45
CA ALA A 79 5.68 2.58 5.56
C ALA A 79 4.42 2.94 4.77
N HIS A 80 4.08 2.10 3.79
CA HIS A 80 2.78 2.26 3.12
C HIS A 80 1.64 1.90 4.09
N PRO A 81 0.60 2.77 4.25
CA PRO A 81 -0.44 2.60 5.29
C PRO A 81 -1.24 1.30 5.16
N TYR A 82 -1.40 0.75 3.95
CA TYR A 82 -2.14 -0.50 3.74
C TYR A 82 -1.33 -1.74 4.09
N LEU A 83 0.00 -1.64 4.13
CA LEU A 83 0.89 -2.68 4.61
C LEU A 83 1.32 -2.49 6.08
N ALA A 84 0.90 -1.41 6.73
CA ALA A 84 1.18 -1.18 8.15
C ALA A 84 0.69 -2.35 9.05
N GLY A 85 -0.36 -3.07 8.63
CA GLY A 85 -0.84 -4.28 9.31
C GLY A 85 0.23 -5.34 9.48
N VAL A 86 1.15 -5.49 8.50
CA VAL A 86 2.28 -6.42 8.59
C VAL A 86 3.21 -6.05 9.75
N ALA A 87 3.55 -4.77 9.88
CA ALA A 87 4.36 -4.28 10.99
C ALA A 87 3.63 -4.45 12.33
N VAL A 88 2.39 -3.98 12.43
CA VAL A 88 1.56 -4.10 13.64
C VAL A 88 1.47 -5.55 14.11
N GLY A 89 1.20 -6.49 13.19
CA GLY A 89 1.12 -7.91 13.56
C GLY A 89 2.46 -8.49 14.00
N ALA A 90 3.53 -8.23 13.24
CA ALA A 90 4.86 -8.79 13.51
C ALA A 90 5.48 -8.24 14.80
N LEU A 91 5.37 -6.93 15.03
CA LEU A 91 5.86 -6.29 16.24
C LEU A 91 5.05 -6.71 17.47
N THR A 92 3.71 -6.79 17.34
CA THR A 92 2.86 -7.37 18.40
C THR A 92 3.32 -8.76 18.78
N ARG A 93 3.60 -9.63 17.80
CA ARG A 93 4.07 -10.97 18.07
C ARG A 93 5.41 -10.96 18.82
N ALA A 94 6.36 -10.13 18.36
CA ALA A 94 7.67 -9.99 18.99
C ALA A 94 7.58 -9.51 20.44
N GLU A 95 6.73 -8.52 20.72
CA GLU A 95 6.50 -8.02 22.10
C GLU A 95 5.90 -9.11 23.00
N LEU A 96 4.87 -9.83 22.52
CA LEU A 96 4.21 -10.87 23.31
C LEU A 96 5.09 -12.11 23.52
N ASP A 97 6.02 -12.38 22.63
CA ASP A 97 7.02 -13.45 22.76
C ASP A 97 8.20 -13.06 23.67
N GLY A 98 8.24 -11.83 24.19
CA GLY A 98 9.31 -11.34 25.03
C GLY A 98 10.66 -11.24 24.33
N VAL A 99 10.65 -10.93 23.03
CA VAL A 99 11.88 -10.70 22.27
C VAL A 99 12.63 -9.49 22.83
N ASP A 100 13.96 -9.57 22.83
CA ASP A 100 14.82 -8.49 23.32
C ASP A 100 14.46 -7.14 22.65
N PRO A 101 14.26 -6.06 23.42
CA PRO A 101 13.88 -4.75 22.91
C PRO A 101 14.79 -4.18 21.81
N VAL A 102 16.10 -4.43 21.90
CA VAL A 102 17.07 -3.97 20.89
C VAL A 102 16.84 -4.71 19.56
N ARG A 103 16.51 -6.00 19.63
CA ARG A 103 16.19 -6.80 18.45
C ARG A 103 14.88 -6.35 17.82
N ILE A 104 13.86 -6.01 18.61
CA ILE A 104 12.59 -5.45 18.12
C ILE A 104 12.84 -4.13 17.39
N GLU A 105 13.60 -3.22 17.98
CA GLU A 105 13.91 -1.91 17.38
C GLU A 105 14.66 -2.05 16.02
N ARG A 106 15.65 -2.94 15.95
CA ARG A 106 16.38 -3.23 14.71
C ARG A 106 15.45 -3.79 13.63
N PHE A 107 14.61 -4.74 14.01
CA PHE A 107 13.63 -5.33 13.10
C PHE A 107 12.63 -4.29 12.60
N ARG A 108 12.09 -3.47 13.50
CA ARG A 108 11.17 -2.38 13.21
C ARG A 108 11.75 -1.42 12.16
N THR A 109 12.98 -0.99 12.37
CA THR A 109 13.70 -0.11 11.43
C THR A 109 13.92 -0.78 10.07
N ALA A 110 14.33 -2.05 10.05
CA ALA A 110 14.58 -2.81 8.82
C ALA A 110 13.30 -3.08 8.02
N LEU A 111 12.15 -3.17 8.67
CA LEU A 111 10.87 -3.49 8.03
C LEU A 111 10.23 -2.28 7.32
N ALA A 112 10.48 -1.07 7.78
CA ALA A 112 9.83 0.15 7.29
C ALA A 112 10.02 0.38 5.78
N GLY A 113 11.27 0.36 5.30
CA GLY A 113 11.58 0.58 3.89
C GLY A 113 10.93 -0.42 2.94
N PRO A 114 11.07 -1.74 3.15
CA PRO A 114 10.40 -2.75 2.34
C PRO A 114 8.87 -2.60 2.30
N LEU A 115 8.21 -2.31 3.43
CA LEU A 115 6.76 -2.08 3.47
C LEU A 115 6.34 -0.84 2.70
N GLY A 116 7.15 0.23 2.75
CA GLY A 116 6.92 1.43 1.95
C GLY A 116 7.02 1.10 0.45
N SER A 117 8.16 0.62 0.00
CA SER A 117 8.44 0.41 -1.42
C SER A 117 7.53 -0.64 -2.09
N VAL A 118 7.17 -1.71 -1.40
CA VAL A 118 6.23 -2.71 -1.92
C VAL A 118 4.82 -2.13 -2.01
N GLY A 119 4.39 -1.43 -0.96
CA GLY A 119 3.06 -0.81 -0.91
C GLY A 119 2.87 0.29 -1.94
N ASP A 120 3.86 1.15 -2.11
CA ASP A 120 3.80 2.26 -3.08
C ASP A 120 3.65 1.73 -4.51
N ARG A 121 4.42 0.71 -4.87
CA ARG A 121 4.30 0.07 -6.19
C ARG A 121 2.97 -0.65 -6.39
N LEU A 122 2.53 -1.39 -5.38
CA LEU A 122 1.30 -2.18 -5.48
C LEU A 122 0.05 -1.29 -5.48
N VAL A 123 0.01 -0.31 -4.60
CA VAL A 123 -1.20 0.50 -4.38
C VAL A 123 -1.17 1.79 -5.21
N TRP A 124 -0.18 2.67 -4.97
CA TRP A 124 -0.16 3.99 -5.62
C TRP A 124 0.13 3.91 -7.11
N ALA A 125 1.11 3.10 -7.50
CA ALA A 125 1.52 2.99 -8.90
C ALA A 125 0.69 1.99 -9.74
N SER A 126 -0.11 1.10 -9.12
CA SER A 126 -0.83 0.06 -9.86
C SER A 126 -2.32 0.01 -9.54
N TRP A 127 -2.69 -0.28 -8.29
CA TRP A 127 -4.09 -0.53 -7.92
C TRP A 127 -4.97 0.71 -8.03
N LEU A 128 -4.49 1.86 -7.53
CA LEU A 128 -5.23 3.13 -7.61
C LEU A 128 -5.48 3.57 -9.06
N PRO A 129 -4.48 3.62 -9.96
CA PRO A 129 -4.72 3.92 -11.37
C PRO A 129 -5.68 2.94 -12.04
N PHE A 130 -5.56 1.65 -11.76
CA PHE A 130 -6.45 0.62 -12.31
C PHE A 130 -7.91 0.87 -11.90
N CYS A 131 -8.17 1.09 -10.60
CA CYS A 131 -9.53 1.40 -10.12
C CYS A 131 -10.08 2.69 -10.75
N SER A 132 -9.25 3.71 -10.90
CA SER A 132 -9.63 4.99 -11.54
C SER A 132 -10.00 4.80 -13.00
N LEU A 133 -9.24 3.98 -13.74
CA LEU A 133 -9.53 3.69 -15.14
C LEU A 133 -10.80 2.86 -15.33
N ILE A 134 -11.09 1.90 -14.45
CA ILE A 134 -12.37 1.18 -14.46
C ILE A 134 -13.53 2.15 -14.22
N ALA A 135 -13.43 3.03 -13.23
CA ALA A 135 -14.45 4.05 -12.99
C ALA A 135 -14.62 5.00 -14.20
N LEU A 136 -13.52 5.33 -14.87
CA LEU A 136 -13.56 6.14 -16.10
C LEU A 136 -14.23 5.39 -17.27
N CYS A 137 -14.08 4.07 -17.35
CA CYS A 137 -14.86 3.25 -18.32
C CYS A 137 -16.36 3.36 -18.04
N VAL A 138 -16.77 3.23 -16.76
CA VAL A 138 -18.18 3.38 -16.37
C VAL A 138 -18.70 4.76 -16.75
N TYR A 139 -17.91 5.81 -16.50
CA TYR A 139 -18.25 7.16 -16.95
C TYR A 139 -18.42 7.21 -18.47
N GLY A 140 -17.47 6.75 -19.22
CA GLY A 140 -17.49 6.80 -20.69
C GLY A 140 -18.63 5.98 -21.31
N ALA A 141 -19.02 4.88 -20.66
CA ALA A 141 -20.17 4.05 -21.05
C ALA A 141 -21.55 4.67 -20.73
N GLY A 142 -21.59 5.87 -20.16
CA GLY A 142 -22.85 6.57 -19.84
C GLY A 142 -23.31 6.43 -18.39
N GLY A 143 -22.49 5.80 -17.53
CA GLY A 143 -22.82 5.63 -16.11
C GLY A 143 -23.09 6.96 -15.39
N SER A 144 -23.99 6.91 -14.41
CA SER A 144 -24.32 8.02 -13.52
C SER A 144 -23.16 8.34 -12.57
N PRO A 145 -23.11 9.53 -11.98
CA PRO A 145 -22.10 9.87 -10.97
C PRO A 145 -22.01 8.87 -9.82
N LEU A 146 -23.15 8.33 -9.38
CA LEU A 146 -23.22 7.33 -8.31
C LEU A 146 -22.55 6.01 -8.72
N GLU A 147 -22.77 5.54 -9.96
CA GLU A 147 -22.16 4.32 -10.48
C GLU A 147 -20.63 4.49 -10.63
N VAL A 148 -20.20 5.64 -11.12
CA VAL A 148 -18.76 5.95 -11.26
C VAL A 148 -18.05 5.97 -9.92
N VAL A 149 -18.58 6.76 -8.97
CA VAL A 149 -18.00 6.88 -7.62
C VAL A 149 -18.12 5.57 -6.86
N GLY A 150 -19.28 4.90 -6.94
CA GLY A 150 -19.52 3.61 -6.30
C GLY A 150 -18.57 2.53 -6.80
N THR A 151 -18.33 2.45 -8.10
CA THR A 151 -17.37 1.50 -8.70
C THR A 151 -15.95 1.76 -8.17
N PHE A 152 -15.50 3.01 -8.18
CA PHE A 152 -14.19 3.36 -7.65
C PHE A 152 -14.06 2.99 -6.17
N LEU A 153 -14.99 3.43 -5.35
CA LEU A 153 -14.95 3.19 -3.90
C LEU A 153 -15.01 1.70 -3.57
N LEU A 154 -15.85 0.93 -4.26
CA LEU A 154 -15.96 -0.51 -4.05
C LEU A 154 -14.65 -1.22 -4.36
N LEU A 155 -14.10 -1.02 -5.56
CA LEU A 155 -12.87 -1.68 -5.99
C LEU A 155 -11.67 -1.26 -5.14
N TYR A 156 -11.51 0.05 -4.93
CA TYR A 156 -10.38 0.58 -4.20
C TYR A 156 -10.36 0.11 -2.74
N ASN A 157 -11.51 0.18 -2.07
CA ASN A 157 -11.63 -0.24 -0.68
C ASN A 157 -11.55 -1.76 -0.50
N LEU A 158 -11.99 -2.55 -1.49
CA LEU A 158 -11.79 -4.00 -1.45
C LEU A 158 -10.29 -4.36 -1.33
N GLY A 159 -9.43 -3.75 -2.14
CA GLY A 159 -7.98 -3.90 -2.03
C GLY A 159 -7.44 -3.36 -0.70
N HIS A 160 -7.91 -2.20 -0.28
CA HIS A 160 -7.53 -1.53 0.96
C HIS A 160 -7.79 -2.42 2.20
N PHE A 161 -9.03 -2.88 2.37
CA PHE A 161 -9.41 -3.70 3.54
C PHE A 161 -8.72 -5.06 3.51
N SER A 162 -8.64 -5.69 2.33
CA SER A 162 -8.01 -7.00 2.17
C SER A 162 -6.51 -6.98 2.51
N LEU A 163 -5.76 -5.97 2.04
CA LEU A 163 -4.33 -5.84 2.33
C LEU A 163 -4.06 -5.63 3.82
N ARG A 164 -4.85 -4.81 4.50
CA ARG A 164 -4.72 -4.59 5.94
C ARG A 164 -5.02 -5.84 6.74
N ALA A 165 -6.10 -6.56 6.41
CA ALA A 165 -6.48 -7.80 7.08
C ALA A 165 -5.42 -8.88 6.89
N TRP A 166 -5.00 -9.09 5.64
CA TRP A 166 -3.91 -10.02 5.30
C TRP A 166 -2.61 -9.65 6.03
N GLY A 167 -2.22 -8.37 6.00
CA GLY A 167 -1.00 -7.90 6.63
C GLY A 167 -0.98 -8.17 8.14
N LEU A 168 -2.06 -7.83 8.84
CA LEU A 168 -2.19 -8.08 10.26
C LEU A 168 -2.08 -9.58 10.59
N GLN A 169 -2.82 -10.42 9.84
CA GLN A 169 -2.81 -11.87 10.06
C GLN A 169 -1.43 -12.49 9.80
N VAL A 170 -0.79 -12.11 8.70
CA VAL A 170 0.55 -12.59 8.34
C VAL A 170 1.60 -12.13 9.35
N GLY A 171 1.52 -10.86 9.79
CA GLY A 171 2.41 -10.33 10.82
C GLY A 171 2.29 -11.11 12.13
N LEU A 172 1.07 -11.30 12.63
CA LEU A 172 0.81 -12.06 13.86
C LEU A 172 1.25 -13.52 13.76
N SER A 173 1.16 -14.15 12.59
CA SER A 173 1.52 -15.56 12.42
C SER A 173 3.01 -15.80 12.24
N ARG A 174 3.74 -14.83 11.62
CA ARG A 174 5.15 -14.99 11.26
C ARG A 174 6.12 -14.23 12.16
N GLY A 175 5.65 -13.23 12.90
CA GLY A 175 6.47 -12.42 13.78
C GLY A 175 7.71 -11.86 13.06
N LEU A 176 8.89 -12.02 13.64
CA LEU A 176 10.14 -11.53 13.05
C LEU A 176 10.52 -12.17 11.70
N ASN A 177 9.88 -13.28 11.32
CA ASN A 177 10.11 -13.96 10.04
C ASN A 177 9.19 -13.45 8.92
N VAL A 178 8.46 -12.35 9.15
CA VAL A 178 7.47 -11.81 8.19
C VAL A 178 8.09 -11.30 6.89
N ALA A 179 9.38 -11.01 6.86
CA ALA A 179 10.09 -10.59 5.64
C ALA A 179 9.94 -11.61 4.49
N SER A 180 9.86 -12.91 4.82
CA SER A 180 9.60 -13.97 3.82
C SER A 180 8.21 -13.83 3.15
N ALA A 181 7.22 -13.27 3.84
CA ALA A 181 5.90 -13.02 3.28
C ALA A 181 5.89 -11.87 2.25
N LEU A 182 6.78 -10.88 2.41
CA LEU A 182 6.93 -9.79 1.42
C LEU A 182 7.54 -10.30 0.10
N GLY A 183 8.23 -11.43 0.14
CA GLY A 183 8.72 -12.15 -1.03
C GLY A 183 7.63 -12.90 -1.81
N ASN A 184 6.37 -12.89 -1.37
CA ASN A 184 5.26 -13.56 -2.03
C ASN A 184 5.16 -13.10 -3.50
N PRO A 185 5.04 -14.04 -4.47
CA PRO A 185 4.91 -13.71 -5.89
C PRO A 185 3.79 -12.72 -6.20
N ILE A 186 2.68 -12.76 -5.48
CA ILE A 186 1.56 -11.80 -5.64
C ILE A 186 2.00 -10.38 -5.35
N LEU A 187 2.76 -10.14 -4.28
CA LEU A 187 3.26 -8.81 -3.93
C LEU A 187 4.37 -8.34 -4.88
N ARG A 188 5.20 -9.26 -5.37
CA ARG A 188 6.32 -8.92 -6.27
C ARG A 188 5.88 -8.70 -7.71
N ARG A 189 5.01 -9.57 -8.25
CA ARG A 189 4.54 -9.56 -9.65
C ARG A 189 3.20 -8.85 -9.81
N GLY A 190 2.41 -8.74 -8.73
CA GLY A 190 1.10 -8.07 -8.73
C GLY A 190 1.13 -6.69 -9.36
N PRO A 191 2.07 -5.80 -9.01
CA PRO A 191 2.18 -4.48 -9.64
C PRO A 191 2.33 -4.54 -11.15
N GLN A 192 3.10 -5.50 -11.68
CA GLN A 192 3.29 -5.68 -13.11
C GLN A 192 2.00 -6.14 -13.80
N TYR A 193 1.30 -7.13 -13.25
CA TYR A 193 0.04 -7.62 -13.83
C TYR A 193 -1.06 -6.57 -13.78
N ILE A 194 -1.21 -5.89 -12.65
CA ILE A 194 -2.20 -4.81 -12.48
C ILE A 194 -1.85 -3.65 -13.40
N GLY A 195 -0.57 -3.29 -13.53
CA GLY A 195 -0.11 -2.24 -14.44
C GLY A 195 -0.39 -2.58 -15.91
N SER A 196 -0.18 -3.84 -16.33
CA SER A 196 -0.54 -4.29 -17.69
C SER A 196 -2.06 -4.24 -17.92
N ALA A 197 -2.85 -4.67 -16.94
CA ALA A 197 -4.30 -4.55 -17.00
C ALA A 197 -4.76 -3.08 -17.04
N ALA A 198 -4.15 -2.21 -16.25
CA ALA A 198 -4.42 -0.78 -16.28
C ALA A 198 -4.10 -0.15 -17.64
N ALA A 199 -2.99 -0.54 -18.26
CA ALA A 199 -2.63 -0.08 -19.60
C ALA A 199 -3.67 -0.53 -20.66
N LEU A 200 -4.14 -1.78 -20.59
CA LEU A 200 -5.21 -2.28 -21.46
C LEU A 200 -6.51 -1.49 -21.24
N VAL A 201 -6.92 -1.33 -19.99
CA VAL A 201 -8.14 -0.59 -19.64
C VAL A 201 -8.04 0.89 -20.04
N SER A 202 -6.85 1.51 -19.95
CA SER A 202 -6.68 2.90 -20.39
C SER A 202 -6.95 3.09 -21.88
N GLY A 203 -6.57 2.10 -22.71
CA GLY A 203 -6.87 2.09 -24.13
C GLY A 203 -8.36 2.09 -24.46
N LEU A 204 -9.20 1.61 -23.54
CA LEU A 204 -10.67 1.64 -23.64
C LEU A 204 -11.26 2.88 -22.94
N ALA A 205 -10.81 3.18 -21.74
CA ALA A 205 -11.35 4.23 -20.88
C ALA A 205 -11.21 5.63 -21.49
N LEU A 206 -10.03 5.94 -22.02
CA LEU A 206 -9.75 7.28 -22.56
C LEU A 206 -10.59 7.62 -23.78
N PRO A 207 -10.69 6.77 -24.83
CA PRO A 207 -11.58 7.02 -25.95
C PRO A 207 -13.05 7.19 -25.56
N LEU A 208 -13.56 6.30 -24.69
CA LEU A 208 -14.96 6.37 -24.21
C LEU A 208 -15.23 7.66 -23.45
N ALA A 209 -14.35 8.05 -22.55
CA ALA A 209 -14.48 9.27 -21.76
C ALA A 209 -14.41 10.52 -22.66
N LEU A 210 -13.45 10.56 -23.60
CA LEU A 210 -13.32 11.65 -24.55
C LEU A 210 -14.56 11.78 -25.43
N GLN A 211 -15.08 10.65 -25.94
CA GLN A 211 -16.31 10.66 -26.74
C GLN A 211 -17.49 11.25 -25.96
N ARG A 212 -17.59 10.98 -24.66
CA ARG A 212 -18.64 11.55 -23.83
C ARG A 212 -18.50 13.04 -23.56
N VAL A 213 -17.25 13.53 -23.48
CA VAL A 213 -16.97 14.97 -23.22
C VAL A 213 -17.06 15.82 -24.48
N VAL A 214 -16.48 15.34 -25.57
CA VAL A 214 -16.33 16.13 -26.83
C VAL A 214 -17.45 15.80 -27.82
N GLY A 215 -18.16 14.68 -27.63
CA GLY A 215 -19.14 14.16 -28.55
C GLY A 215 -18.53 13.26 -29.62
N PRO A 216 -19.38 12.46 -30.32
CA PRO A 216 -18.94 11.58 -31.39
C PRO A 216 -18.57 12.39 -32.64
N GLY A 217 -17.39 12.13 -33.20
CA GLY A 217 -16.95 12.81 -34.42
C GLY A 217 -15.79 12.11 -35.10
N ARG A 218 -15.69 12.26 -36.44
CA ARG A 218 -14.55 11.71 -37.22
C ARG A 218 -13.22 12.34 -36.81
N VAL A 219 -13.22 13.60 -36.37
CA VAL A 219 -12.03 14.31 -35.89
C VAL A 219 -11.51 13.69 -34.61
N LEU A 220 -12.40 13.38 -33.66
CA LEU A 220 -12.03 12.70 -32.41
C LEU A 220 -11.45 11.29 -32.69
N ALA A 221 -12.11 10.51 -33.53
CA ALA A 221 -11.63 9.17 -33.91
C ALA A 221 -10.26 9.24 -34.60
N GLY A 222 -10.09 10.17 -35.54
CA GLY A 222 -8.79 10.44 -36.17
C GLY A 222 -7.72 10.85 -35.20
N GLY A 223 -8.02 11.76 -34.27
CA GLY A 223 -7.11 12.20 -33.21
C GLY A 223 -6.66 11.06 -32.30
N ILE A 224 -7.57 10.18 -31.90
CA ILE A 224 -7.25 9.01 -31.07
C ILE A 224 -6.32 8.04 -31.80
N ILE A 225 -6.61 7.76 -33.09
CA ILE A 225 -5.77 6.88 -33.91
C ILE A 225 -4.36 7.49 -34.06
N VAL A 226 -4.26 8.77 -34.38
CA VAL A 226 -2.97 9.47 -34.51
C VAL A 226 -2.20 9.44 -33.19
N ALA A 227 -2.86 9.74 -32.06
CA ALA A 227 -2.22 9.70 -30.74
C ALA A 227 -1.73 8.28 -30.40
N ALA A 228 -2.52 7.23 -30.71
CA ALA A 228 -2.13 5.84 -30.51
C ALA A 228 -0.91 5.47 -31.37
N LEU A 229 -0.89 5.85 -32.64
CA LEU A 229 0.24 5.59 -33.54
C LEU A 229 1.51 6.30 -33.07
N ILE A 230 1.39 7.58 -32.67
CA ILE A 230 2.52 8.33 -32.09
C ILE A 230 3.01 7.64 -30.82
N GLY A 231 2.09 7.23 -29.92
CA GLY A 231 2.43 6.50 -28.70
C GLY A 231 3.19 5.20 -28.98
N ILE A 232 2.71 4.39 -29.93
CA ILE A 232 3.38 3.15 -30.36
C ILE A 232 4.78 3.45 -30.92
N LEU A 233 4.90 4.45 -31.78
CA LEU A 233 6.17 4.84 -32.39
C LEU A 233 7.18 5.34 -31.34
N LEU A 234 6.70 6.16 -30.38
CA LEU A 234 7.52 6.63 -29.27
C LEU A 234 7.98 5.48 -28.39
N LEU A 235 7.09 4.55 -28.03
CA LEU A 235 7.44 3.36 -27.24
C LEU A 235 8.43 2.47 -27.98
N ALA A 236 8.25 2.28 -29.30
CA ALA A 236 9.15 1.48 -30.10
C ALA A 236 10.55 2.11 -30.24
N ARG A 237 10.63 3.44 -30.36
CA ARG A 237 11.90 4.17 -30.50
C ARG A 237 12.62 4.47 -29.18
N LEU A 238 11.85 4.65 -28.09
CA LEU A 238 12.37 5.12 -26.81
C LEU A 238 12.50 3.99 -25.78
N ARG A 239 12.38 2.75 -26.21
CA ARG A 239 12.23 1.50 -25.42
C ARG A 239 13.06 1.38 -24.13
N GLU A 240 14.15 2.15 -23.98
CA GLU A 240 14.96 2.18 -22.76
C GLU A 240 15.51 3.59 -22.39
N ARG A 241 15.20 4.64 -23.16
CA ARG A 241 15.83 5.97 -23.01
C ARG A 241 14.90 7.08 -22.55
N ALA A 242 13.59 6.86 -22.55
CA ALA A 242 12.64 7.87 -22.09
C ALA A 242 12.16 7.57 -20.68
N GLU A 243 12.66 8.33 -19.74
CA GLU A 243 12.07 8.41 -18.41
C GLU A 243 10.66 8.98 -18.52
N GLY A 244 9.67 8.29 -17.93
CA GLY A 244 8.24 8.65 -18.07
C GLY A 244 7.92 10.13 -17.76
N TRP A 245 8.68 10.78 -16.87
CA TRP A 245 8.53 12.19 -16.56
C TRP A 245 8.83 13.12 -17.75
N ARG A 246 9.74 12.76 -18.65
CA ARG A 246 10.06 13.56 -19.87
C ARG A 246 8.90 13.55 -20.85
N ILE A 247 8.24 12.38 -20.97
CA ILE A 247 7.02 12.24 -21.79
C ILE A 247 5.90 13.08 -21.18
N ALA A 248 5.70 12.98 -19.85
CA ALA A 248 4.69 13.77 -19.15
C ALA A 248 4.91 15.29 -19.29
N LEU A 249 6.16 15.77 -19.17
CA LEU A 249 6.50 17.19 -19.40
C LEU A 249 6.24 17.59 -20.84
N GLY A 250 6.55 16.75 -21.82
CA GLY A 250 6.26 17.03 -23.25
C GLY A 250 4.76 17.17 -23.49
N VAL A 251 3.95 16.27 -22.96
CA VAL A 251 2.48 16.33 -23.05
C VAL A 251 1.94 17.58 -22.36
N LEU A 252 2.44 17.89 -21.16
CA LEU A 252 2.05 19.10 -20.44
C LEU A 252 2.40 20.38 -21.22
N ALA A 253 3.61 20.45 -21.79
CA ALA A 253 4.04 21.59 -22.61
C ALA A 253 3.15 21.79 -23.84
N ILE A 254 2.77 20.69 -24.54
CA ILE A 254 1.84 20.73 -25.67
C ILE A 254 0.47 21.23 -25.21
N PHE A 255 -0.04 20.75 -24.07
CA PHE A 255 -1.32 21.17 -23.53
C PHE A 255 -1.33 22.65 -23.14
N VAL A 256 -0.27 23.13 -22.46
CA VAL A 256 -0.11 24.55 -22.11
C VAL A 256 -0.03 25.42 -23.37
N LEU A 257 0.75 24.99 -24.35
CA LEU A 257 0.88 25.75 -25.62
C LEU A 257 -0.47 25.84 -26.35
N TYR A 258 -1.21 24.71 -26.41
CA TYR A 258 -2.56 24.70 -26.97
C TYR A 258 -3.51 25.65 -26.23
N SER A 259 -3.52 25.59 -24.89
CA SER A 259 -4.35 26.44 -24.02
C SER A 259 -4.04 27.94 -24.11
N VAL A 260 -2.83 28.31 -24.52
CA VAL A 260 -2.42 29.73 -24.70
C VAL A 260 -2.77 30.24 -26.10
N LEU A 261 -2.88 29.33 -27.11
CA LEU A 261 -3.13 29.67 -28.49
C LEU A 261 -4.61 29.63 -28.89
N THR A 262 -5.47 29.04 -28.03
CA THR A 262 -6.93 28.91 -28.20
C THR A 262 -7.68 29.66 -27.11
#